data_1899070d4cd7110e113fdb5c0b89d433
#
_entry.id   1899070d4cd7110e113fdb5c0b89d433
#
_cell.length_a   1.000
_cell.length_b   1.000
_cell.length_c   1.000
_cell.angle_alpha   90.00
_cell.angle_beta   90.00
_cell.angle_gamma   90.00
#
_symmetry.space_group_name_H-M   'P 1'
#
loop_
_entity.id
_entity.type
_entity.pdbx_description
1 polymer ?
#
loop_
_entity_poly.entity_id
_entity_poly.type
_entity_poly.pdbx_seq_one_letter_code
_entity_poly.pdbx_strand_id
1 'polypeptide(L)'
;MIEIATAMSLATTAFRGVKKMVEAGKEAEDMYGYFMKFFEATESVSEADVMNQNAPKMSKLFAGKSVEAQALEIAMARSRMEKMEKELKDLMLWTGNDALYFDMMRERRNIRNARLAAARRK
;
A
#
# COMPACT_ATOMS: atom_id res chain seq x y z
N MET A 1 12.79 -5.51 -5.49
CA MET A 1 12.06 -4.49 -4.71
C MET A 1 11.74 -3.29 -5.58
N ILE A 2 10.56 -2.74 -5.41
CA ILE A 2 10.09 -1.60 -6.21
C ILE A 2 10.56 -0.30 -5.55
N GLU A 3 11.01 0.66 -6.35
CA GLU A 3 11.32 2.00 -5.84
C GLU A 3 10.08 2.66 -5.27
N ILE A 4 10.26 3.54 -4.28
CA ILE A 4 9.16 4.25 -3.63
C ILE A 4 8.34 5.05 -4.63
N ALA A 5 8.99 5.75 -5.57
CA ALA A 5 8.29 6.50 -6.61
C ALA A 5 7.39 5.61 -7.46
N THR A 6 7.89 4.42 -7.82
CA THR A 6 7.11 3.43 -8.59
C THR A 6 5.94 2.91 -7.76
N ALA A 7 6.18 2.58 -6.49
CA ALA A 7 5.12 2.12 -5.59
C ALA A 7 4.02 3.19 -5.44
N MET A 8 4.40 4.45 -5.29
CA MET A 8 3.43 5.55 -5.20
C MET A 8 2.63 5.73 -6.47
N SER A 9 3.28 5.58 -7.63
CA SER A 9 2.60 5.65 -8.92
C SER A 9 1.57 4.52 -9.06
N LEU A 10 1.95 3.30 -8.69
CA LEU A 10 1.04 2.14 -8.71
C LEU A 10 -0.13 2.32 -7.76
N ALA A 11 0.14 2.80 -6.55
CA ALA A 11 -0.90 3.06 -5.56
C ALA A 11 -1.89 4.12 -6.05
N THR A 12 -1.38 5.22 -6.61
CA THR A 12 -2.21 6.30 -7.12
C THR A 12 -3.08 5.83 -8.28
N THR A 13 -2.50 5.05 -9.20
CA THR A 13 -3.24 4.49 -10.34
C THR A 13 -4.35 3.56 -9.86
N ALA A 14 -4.05 2.68 -8.90
CA ALA A 14 -5.03 1.76 -8.33
C ALA A 14 -6.13 2.53 -7.58
N PHE A 15 -5.75 3.53 -6.80
CA PHE A 15 -6.68 4.38 -6.08
C PHE A 15 -7.67 5.07 -7.02
N ARG A 16 -7.16 5.67 -8.10
CA ARG A 16 -7.99 6.30 -9.11
C ARG A 16 -8.90 5.30 -9.82
N GLY A 17 -8.41 4.07 -10.03
CA GLY A 17 -9.20 2.99 -10.61
C GLY A 17 -10.41 2.66 -9.74
N VAL A 18 -10.22 2.53 -8.43
CA VAL A 18 -11.33 2.27 -7.50
C VAL A 18 -12.34 3.42 -7.55
N LYS A 19 -11.87 4.67 -7.51
CA LYS A 19 -12.75 5.84 -7.55
C LYS A 19 -13.60 5.86 -8.81
N LYS A 20 -13.01 5.58 -9.97
CA LYS A 20 -13.72 5.52 -11.23
C LYS A 20 -14.78 4.43 -11.24
N MET A 21 -14.46 3.26 -10.69
CA MET A 21 -15.42 2.16 -10.59
C MET A 21 -16.61 2.53 -9.71
N VAL A 22 -16.34 3.18 -8.57
CA VAL A 22 -17.40 3.66 -7.68
C VAL A 22 -18.30 4.66 -8.40
N GLU A 23 -17.72 5.64 -9.09
CA GLU A 23 -18.48 6.65 -9.85
C GLU A 23 -19.31 6.04 -10.96
N ALA A 24 -18.83 4.97 -11.57
CA ALA A 24 -19.55 4.26 -12.63
C ALA A 24 -20.59 3.29 -12.10
N GLY A 25 -20.76 3.19 -10.78
CA GLY A 25 -21.74 2.29 -10.17
C GLY A 25 -21.38 0.82 -10.28
N LYS A 26 -20.10 0.50 -10.42
CA LYS A 26 -19.64 -0.89 -10.56
C LYS A 26 -19.70 -1.63 -9.23
N GLU A 27 -19.82 -2.95 -9.32
CA GLU A 27 -19.82 -3.81 -8.15
C GLU A 27 -18.45 -3.80 -7.46
N ALA A 28 -18.46 -4.02 -6.15
CA ALA A 28 -17.22 -4.08 -5.38
C ALA A 28 -16.27 -5.18 -5.90
N GLU A 29 -16.81 -6.28 -6.40
CA GLU A 29 -16.02 -7.36 -6.99
C GLU A 29 -15.18 -6.90 -8.18
N ASP A 30 -15.69 -5.95 -8.96
CA ASP A 30 -14.97 -5.39 -10.11
C ASP A 30 -13.76 -4.56 -9.68
N MET A 31 -13.74 -4.11 -8.42
CA MET A 31 -12.68 -3.28 -7.87
C MET A 31 -11.54 -4.11 -7.27
N TYR A 32 -11.73 -5.41 -7.13
CA TYR A 32 -10.78 -6.29 -6.41
C TYR A 32 -9.37 -6.17 -6.96
N GLY A 33 -9.19 -6.15 -8.28
CA GLY A 33 -7.88 -6.03 -8.91
C GLY A 33 -7.16 -4.74 -8.54
N TYR A 34 -7.90 -3.65 -8.44
CA TYR A 34 -7.33 -2.36 -8.04
C TYR A 34 -6.94 -2.35 -6.56
N PHE A 35 -7.75 -2.96 -5.69
CA PHE A 35 -7.40 -3.09 -4.28
C PHE A 35 -6.14 -3.92 -4.09
N MET A 36 -6.00 -5.02 -4.83
CA MET A 36 -4.81 -5.86 -4.78
C MET A 36 -3.55 -5.08 -5.14
N LYS A 37 -3.61 -4.32 -6.23
CA LYS A 37 -2.49 -3.48 -6.67
C LYS A 37 -2.16 -2.40 -5.62
N PHE A 38 -3.19 -1.80 -5.04
CA PHE A 38 -3.00 -0.80 -3.99
C PHE A 38 -2.29 -1.39 -2.77
N PHE A 39 -2.74 -2.56 -2.31
CA PHE A 39 -2.15 -3.21 -1.14
C PHE A 39 -0.71 -3.66 -1.41
N GLU A 40 -0.42 -4.16 -2.60
CA GLU A 40 0.95 -4.52 -2.98
C GLU A 40 1.87 -3.30 -2.96
N ALA A 41 1.39 -2.17 -3.46
CA ALA A 41 2.15 -0.92 -3.43
C ALA A 41 2.39 -0.44 -1.98
N THR A 42 1.38 -0.55 -1.12
CA THR A 42 1.49 -0.19 0.30
C THR A 42 2.54 -1.07 0.98
N GLU A 43 2.54 -2.36 0.68
CA GLU A 43 3.51 -3.30 1.23
C GLU A 43 4.94 -2.95 0.79
N SER A 44 5.12 -2.53 -0.45
CA SER A 44 6.42 -2.10 -0.96
C SER A 44 6.96 -0.88 -0.20
N VAL A 45 6.10 0.06 0.14
CA VAL A 45 6.49 1.23 0.95
C VAL A 45 6.87 0.81 2.36
N SER A 46 6.12 -0.12 2.96
CA SER A 46 6.43 -0.66 4.29
C SER A 46 7.79 -1.37 4.32
N GLU A 47 8.09 -2.16 3.28
CA GLU A 47 9.38 -2.83 3.14
C GLU A 47 10.52 -1.82 3.04
N ALA A 48 10.33 -0.76 2.27
CA ALA A 48 11.32 0.30 2.12
C ALA A 48 11.58 1.02 3.46
N ASP A 49 10.54 1.24 4.26
CA ASP A 49 10.66 1.85 5.58
C ASP A 49 11.51 0.99 6.52
N VAL A 50 11.25 -0.31 6.56
CA VAL A 50 12.04 -1.25 7.37
C VAL A 50 13.50 -1.25 6.93
N MET A 51 13.75 -1.27 5.63
CA MET A 51 15.10 -1.24 5.10
C MET A 51 15.83 0.07 5.42
N ASN A 52 15.11 1.19 5.38
CA ASN A 52 15.70 2.49 5.73
C ASN A 52 16.12 2.55 7.20
N GLN A 53 15.39 1.90 8.09
CA GLN A 53 15.76 1.81 9.51
C GLN A 53 17.08 1.06 9.70
N ASN A 54 17.45 0.20 8.78
CA ASN A 54 18.68 -0.57 8.80
C ASN A 54 19.73 0.02 7.86
N ALA A 55 19.66 1.28 7.61
CA ALA A 55 20.30 1.90 6.51
C ALA A 55 21.73 2.09 6.70
N PRO A 56 22.71 2.04 7.04
CA PRO A 56 23.74 2.47 6.08
C PRO A 56 24.07 1.45 5.00
N LYS A 57 23.58 0.25 5.18
CA LYS A 57 23.89 -0.85 4.26
C LYS A 57 23.01 -0.87 3.00
N MET A 58 21.98 -0.02 2.95
CA MET A 58 20.96 -0.09 1.90
C MET A 58 20.93 1.15 1.00
N SER A 59 21.97 1.96 1.05
CA SER A 59 22.05 3.20 0.27
C SER A 59 21.88 3.01 -1.23
N LYS A 60 22.25 1.84 -1.75
CA LYS A 60 22.12 1.54 -3.18
C LYS A 60 20.68 1.51 -3.68
N LEU A 61 19.71 1.23 -2.80
CA LEU A 61 18.30 1.17 -3.16
C LEU A 61 17.70 2.54 -3.42
N PHE A 62 18.35 3.59 -3.00
CA PHE A 62 17.85 4.95 -3.08
C PHE A 62 18.63 5.84 -4.05
N ALA A 63 19.35 5.24 -4.97
CA ALA A 63 20.02 5.93 -6.06
C ALA A 63 20.91 7.12 -5.60
N GLY A 64 21.67 6.92 -4.55
CA GLY A 64 22.61 7.93 -4.07
C GLY A 64 22.03 9.06 -3.24
N LYS A 65 20.76 8.99 -2.87
CA LYS A 65 20.15 9.99 -1.99
C LYS A 65 20.72 9.89 -0.57
N SER A 66 20.76 11.02 0.14
CA SER A 66 21.18 11.03 1.53
C SER A 66 20.19 10.29 2.41
N VAL A 67 20.61 9.89 3.61
CA VAL A 67 19.75 9.20 4.57
C VAL A 67 18.53 10.07 4.93
N GLU A 68 18.75 11.37 5.11
CA GLU A 68 17.68 12.31 5.41
C GLU A 68 16.67 12.43 4.28
N ALA A 69 17.15 12.49 3.03
CA ALA A 69 16.28 12.53 1.87
C ALA A 69 15.46 11.24 1.73
N GLN A 70 16.07 10.10 1.97
CA GLN A 70 15.40 8.80 1.96
C GLN A 70 14.30 8.74 3.01
N ALA A 71 14.62 9.15 4.24
CA ALA A 71 13.67 9.15 5.35
C ALA A 71 12.47 10.06 5.04
N LEU A 72 12.73 11.24 4.49
CA LEU A 72 11.69 12.17 4.11
C LEU A 72 10.80 11.62 3.00
N GLU A 73 11.40 11.01 1.98
CA GLU A 73 10.65 10.39 0.87
C GLU A 73 9.72 9.29 1.38
N ILE A 74 10.23 8.43 2.26
CA ILE A 74 9.43 7.35 2.86
C ILE A 74 8.29 7.91 3.71
N ALA A 75 8.57 8.91 4.53
CA ALA A 75 7.57 9.53 5.39
C ALA A 75 6.44 10.17 4.57
N MET A 76 6.79 10.84 3.48
CA MET A 76 5.81 11.44 2.58
C MET A 76 4.98 10.38 1.87
N ALA A 77 5.62 9.30 1.43
CA ALA A 77 4.92 8.18 0.78
C ALA A 77 3.93 7.53 1.73
N ARG A 78 4.34 7.26 2.97
CA ARG A 78 3.46 6.69 3.99
C ARG A 78 2.28 7.60 4.28
N SER A 79 2.51 8.89 4.40
CA SER A 79 1.44 9.86 4.65
C SER A 79 0.41 9.85 3.52
N ARG A 80 0.86 9.81 2.27
CA ARG A 80 -0.02 9.75 1.10
C ARG A 80 -0.79 8.42 1.06
N MET A 81 -0.11 7.31 1.38
CA MET A 81 -0.74 5.99 1.44
C MET A 81 -1.86 5.96 2.48
N GLU A 82 -1.61 6.50 3.67
CA GLU A 82 -2.61 6.56 4.74
C GLU A 82 -3.82 7.39 4.33
N LYS A 83 -3.61 8.52 3.66
CA LYS A 83 -4.71 9.36 3.17
C LYS A 83 -5.54 8.65 2.11
N MET A 84 -4.88 7.99 1.15
CA MET A 84 -5.57 7.24 0.12
C MET A 84 -6.34 6.06 0.71
N GLU A 85 -5.74 5.35 1.66
CA GLU A 85 -6.38 4.20 2.32
C GLU A 85 -7.62 4.64 3.08
N LYS A 86 -7.55 5.76 3.80
CA LYS A 86 -8.70 6.34 4.49
C LYS A 86 -9.81 6.72 3.51
N GLU A 87 -9.44 7.34 2.40
CA GLU A 87 -10.40 7.74 1.38
C GLU A 87 -11.08 6.53 0.74
N LEU A 88 -10.33 5.47 0.48
CA LEU A 88 -10.90 4.22 -0.03
C LEU A 88 -11.87 3.60 0.97
N LYS A 89 -11.50 3.60 2.25
CA LYS A 89 -12.39 3.12 3.31
C LYS A 89 -13.69 3.91 3.34
N ASP A 90 -13.59 5.24 3.31
CA ASP A 90 -14.75 6.12 3.34
C ASP A 90 -15.66 5.88 2.12
N LEU A 91 -15.08 5.71 0.94
CA LEU A 91 -15.83 5.40 -0.27
C LEU A 91 -16.59 4.08 -0.15
N MET A 92 -15.95 3.05 0.40
CA MET A 92 -16.57 1.75 0.57
C MET A 92 -17.71 1.81 1.59
N LEU A 93 -17.53 2.56 2.68
CA LEU A 93 -18.59 2.78 3.67
C LEU A 93 -19.76 3.55 3.06
N TRP A 94 -19.49 4.59 2.30
CA TRP A 94 -20.50 5.40 1.65
C TRP A 94 -21.35 4.62 0.64
N THR A 95 -20.74 3.66 -0.06
CA THR A 95 -21.42 2.86 -1.08
C THR A 95 -22.07 1.59 -0.52
N GLY A 96 -22.02 1.39 0.79
CA GLY A 96 -22.58 0.21 1.43
C GLY A 96 -21.76 -1.06 1.29
N ASN A 97 -20.48 -0.93 0.92
CA ASN A 97 -19.57 -2.06 0.74
C ASN A 97 -18.63 -2.24 1.93
N ASP A 98 -19.03 -1.75 3.11
CA ASP A 98 -18.22 -1.79 4.32
C ASP A 98 -17.86 -3.21 4.75
N ALA A 99 -18.81 -4.15 4.67
CA ALA A 99 -18.55 -5.55 5.04
C ALA A 99 -17.41 -6.15 4.19
N LEU A 100 -17.47 -5.92 2.87
CA LEU A 100 -16.43 -6.39 1.96
C LEU A 100 -15.09 -5.73 2.26
N TYR A 101 -15.09 -4.43 2.53
CA TYR A 101 -13.86 -3.71 2.87
C TYR A 101 -13.21 -4.31 4.12
N PHE A 102 -13.98 -4.54 5.18
CA PHE A 102 -13.44 -5.12 6.42
C PHE A 102 -12.97 -6.56 6.22
N ASP A 103 -13.65 -7.34 5.39
CA ASP A 103 -13.20 -8.69 5.03
C ASP A 103 -11.85 -8.65 4.31
N MET A 104 -11.67 -7.73 3.36
CA MET A 104 -10.40 -7.56 2.66
C MET A 104 -9.28 -7.18 3.64
N MET A 105 -9.54 -6.29 4.60
CA MET A 105 -8.55 -5.90 5.59
C MET A 105 -8.17 -7.07 6.49
N ARG A 106 -9.12 -7.89 6.87
CA ARG A 106 -8.86 -9.08 7.68
C ARG A 106 -7.99 -10.07 6.93
N GLU A 107 -8.31 -10.35 5.67
CA GLU A 107 -7.51 -11.25 4.84
C GLU A 107 -6.09 -10.72 4.62
N ARG A 108 -5.96 -9.43 4.42
CA ARG A 108 -4.64 -8.77 4.31
C ARG A 108 -3.80 -9.01 5.56
N ARG A 109 -4.40 -8.85 6.76
CA ARG A 109 -3.70 -9.12 8.03
C ARG A 109 -3.34 -10.59 8.18
N ASN A 110 -4.22 -11.50 7.79
CA ASN A 110 -3.98 -12.93 7.87
C ASN A 110 -2.81 -13.34 6.98
N ILE A 111 -2.75 -12.82 5.76
CA ILE A 111 -1.65 -13.08 4.82
C ILE A 111 -0.34 -12.54 5.39
N ARG A 112 -0.35 -11.32 5.91
CA ARG A 112 0.83 -10.70 6.51
C ARG A 112 1.34 -11.52 7.68
N ASN A 113 0.44 -11.95 8.58
CA ASN A 113 0.80 -12.74 9.74
C ASN A 113 1.34 -14.11 9.35
N ALA A 114 0.77 -14.74 8.32
CA ALA A 114 1.25 -16.02 7.81
C ALA A 114 2.67 -15.87 7.23
N ARG A 115 2.95 -14.81 6.51
CA ARG A 115 4.28 -14.52 5.96
C ARG A 115 5.31 -14.30 7.06
N LEU A 116 4.94 -13.56 8.10
CA LEU A 116 5.82 -13.32 9.25
C LEU A 116 6.11 -14.62 10.00
N ALA A 117 5.10 -15.47 10.21
CA ALA A 117 5.28 -16.76 10.87
C ALA A 117 6.19 -17.68 10.05
N ALA A 118 6.02 -17.71 8.73
CA ALA A 118 6.89 -18.49 7.84
C ALA A 118 8.32 -18.00 7.88
N ALA A 119 8.54 -16.69 7.93
CA ALA A 119 9.89 -16.11 8.03
C ALA A 119 10.57 -16.45 9.35
N ARG A 120 9.81 -16.53 10.44
CA ARG A 120 10.37 -16.87 11.78
C ARG A 120 10.81 -18.33 11.89
N ARG A 121 10.27 -19.21 11.05
CA ARG A 121 10.60 -20.65 11.08
C ARG A 121 11.92 -21.00 10.41
N LYS A 122 12.57 -20.06 9.79
CA LYS A 122 13.85 -20.31 9.11
C LYS A 122 15.03 -20.19 10.11
#